data_6460b9ea06d6ffa12933533ee9d9a9b4
#
_entry.id   6460b9ea06d6ffa12933533ee9d9a9b4
#
_cell.length_a   1.000
_cell.length_b   1.000
_cell.length_c   1.000
_cell.angle_alpha   90.00
_cell.angle_beta   90.00
_cell.angle_gamma   90.00
#
_symmetry.space_group_name_H-M   'P 1'
#
loop_
_entity.id
_entity.type
_entity.pdbx_description
1 polymer ?
#
loop_
_entity_poly.entity_id
_entity_poly.type
_entity_poly.pdbx_seq_one_letter_code
_entity_poly.pdbx_strand_id
1 'polypeptide(L)'
;MLDNIQWLGHGSFFIQGPPLIYINPWRVARHTFHADVILITHNHYDACSLADIDKLRGPQTRIIGNELVAAEIEGCEVLRPWQSVTLDRARINAVPAYSPNSWQHPLAEGGLGFVVSVNYYDIYYAGDTQIIPEMSRIRPDIAILPIDGNGTLTVQDAAEVVKQMRPRWVIPSNWGPGMEVNVRMFKQEVGGRAEVIIPNLA
;
A
#
# COMPACT_ATOMS: atom_id res chain seq x y z
N MET A 1 8.13 8.58 12.77
CA MET A 1 7.80 7.93 11.47
C MET A 1 6.30 7.80 11.26
N LEU A 2 5.54 7.33 12.23
CA LEU A 2 4.08 7.18 12.09
C LEU A 2 3.37 8.49 11.72
N ASP A 3 3.77 9.61 12.33
CA ASP A 3 3.20 10.93 12.03
C ASP A 3 3.41 11.38 10.55
N ASN A 4 4.35 10.74 9.87
CA ASN A 4 4.63 11.01 8.46
C ASN A 4 3.81 10.12 7.50
N ILE A 5 3.05 9.16 8.03
CA ILE A 5 2.18 8.30 7.22
C ILE A 5 0.75 8.84 7.37
N GLN A 6 0.22 9.36 6.28
CA GLN A 6 -1.14 9.91 6.22
C GLN A 6 -2.03 8.99 5.39
N TRP A 7 -3.22 8.71 5.89
CA TRP A 7 -4.24 7.97 5.17
C TRP A 7 -5.14 8.95 4.40
N LEU A 8 -5.23 8.77 3.10
CA LEU A 8 -6.04 9.62 2.22
C LEU A 8 -7.43 9.03 1.93
N GLY A 9 -7.73 7.89 2.54
CA GLY A 9 -8.98 7.14 2.37
C GLY A 9 -8.75 5.84 1.60
N HIS A 10 -9.56 4.82 1.90
CA HIS A 10 -9.51 3.49 1.30
C HIS A 10 -8.09 2.90 1.32
N GLY A 11 -7.53 2.55 0.14
CA GLY A 11 -6.15 2.08 -0.03
C GLY A 11 -5.13 3.19 -0.32
N SER A 12 -5.50 4.47 -0.21
CA SER A 12 -4.64 5.59 -0.58
C SER A 12 -3.84 6.12 0.60
N PHE A 13 -2.52 6.22 0.44
CA PHE A 13 -1.60 6.67 1.48
C PHE A 13 -0.58 7.68 0.95
N PHE A 14 -0.13 8.55 1.85
CA PHE A 14 0.95 9.49 1.63
C PHE A 14 2.02 9.32 2.72
N ILE A 15 3.28 9.17 2.30
CA ILE A 15 4.43 9.15 3.21
C ILE A 15 5.16 10.48 3.01
N GLN A 16 5.08 11.32 4.04
CA GLN A 16 5.72 12.62 4.05
C GLN A 16 7.23 12.46 4.24
N GLY A 17 8.00 12.95 3.27
CA GLY A 17 9.43 12.74 3.18
C GLY A 17 10.29 13.97 3.38
N PRO A 18 11.52 14.03 2.86
CA PRO A 18 11.96 13.53 1.53
C PRO A 18 12.29 12.02 1.51
N PRO A 19 11.93 11.32 0.41
CA PRO A 19 11.06 11.76 -0.68
C PRO A 19 9.59 11.77 -0.31
N LEU A 20 8.75 12.59 -1.02
CA LEU A 20 7.29 12.59 -0.91
C LEU A 20 6.73 11.42 -1.71
N ILE A 21 6.17 10.41 -1.05
CA ILE A 21 5.70 9.18 -1.69
C ILE A 21 4.18 9.05 -1.54
N TYR A 22 3.48 8.95 -2.67
CA TYR A 22 2.07 8.60 -2.70
C TYR A 22 1.91 7.15 -3.13
N ILE A 23 0.99 6.43 -2.49
CA ILE A 23 0.65 5.04 -2.81
C ILE A 23 -0.83 5.00 -3.16
N ASN A 24 -1.16 4.50 -4.35
CA ASN A 24 -2.52 4.38 -4.88
C ASN A 24 -3.34 5.67 -4.67
N PRO A 25 -2.92 6.83 -5.20
CA PRO A 25 -3.61 8.09 -4.95
C PRO A 25 -5.02 8.06 -5.54
N TRP A 26 -6.04 8.21 -4.69
CA TRP A 26 -7.44 8.21 -5.05
C TRP A 26 -8.20 9.26 -4.25
N ARG A 27 -9.00 10.10 -4.94
CA ARG A 27 -9.76 11.21 -4.35
C ARG A 27 -8.89 12.23 -3.60
N VAL A 28 -7.70 12.48 -4.11
CA VAL A 28 -6.74 13.41 -3.50
C VAL A 28 -7.24 14.86 -3.62
N ALA A 29 -7.10 15.63 -2.53
CA ALA A 29 -7.48 17.04 -2.50
C ALA A 29 -6.62 17.89 -3.46
N ARG A 30 -7.15 19.05 -3.90
CA ARG A 30 -6.51 19.89 -4.94
C ARG A 30 -5.21 20.62 -4.50
N HIS A 31 -4.92 20.67 -3.22
CA HIS A 31 -3.76 21.43 -2.68
C HIS A 31 -2.67 20.50 -2.16
N THR A 32 -2.33 19.51 -2.98
CA THR A 32 -1.26 18.58 -2.65
C THR A 32 0.05 19.02 -3.29
N PHE A 33 1.16 18.71 -2.63
CA PHE A 33 2.48 18.89 -3.21
C PHE A 33 2.69 17.88 -4.35
N HIS A 34 3.48 18.25 -5.36
CA HIS A 34 3.93 17.27 -6.34
C HIS A 34 4.69 16.14 -5.64
N ALA A 35 4.39 14.92 -6.05
CA ALA A 35 5.08 13.75 -5.54
C ALA A 35 6.50 13.66 -6.09
N ASP A 36 7.44 13.19 -5.28
CA ASP A 36 8.71 12.68 -5.80
C ASP A 36 8.49 11.29 -6.42
N VAL A 37 7.63 10.48 -5.78
CA VAL A 37 7.29 9.14 -6.23
C VAL A 37 5.79 8.86 -6.08
N ILE A 38 5.21 8.23 -7.10
CA ILE A 38 3.86 7.66 -7.05
C ILE A 38 3.99 6.15 -7.26
N LEU A 39 3.53 5.37 -6.29
CA LEU A 39 3.51 3.90 -6.33
C LEU A 39 2.11 3.43 -6.63
N ILE A 40 1.95 2.63 -7.67
CA ILE A 40 0.66 2.06 -8.09
C ILE A 40 0.76 0.54 -8.03
N THR A 41 -0.10 -0.09 -7.23
CA THR A 41 -0.07 -1.54 -7.01
C THR A 41 -0.66 -2.33 -8.17
N HIS A 42 -1.73 -1.84 -8.78
CA HIS A 42 -2.47 -2.48 -9.87
C HIS A 42 -3.35 -1.44 -10.59
N ASN A 43 -4.00 -1.82 -11.68
CA ASN A 43 -4.71 -0.88 -12.56
C ASN A 43 -6.21 -0.71 -12.27
N HIS A 44 -6.73 -1.14 -11.11
CA HIS A 44 -8.11 -0.83 -10.75
C HIS A 44 -8.27 0.67 -10.47
N TYR A 45 -9.47 1.21 -10.71
CA TYR A 45 -9.80 2.64 -10.69
C TYR A 45 -9.52 3.35 -9.35
N ASP A 46 -9.56 2.61 -8.24
CA ASP A 46 -9.32 3.09 -6.88
C ASP A 46 -7.84 2.99 -6.44
N ALA A 47 -7.01 2.35 -7.25
CA ALA A 47 -5.56 2.30 -7.10
C ALA A 47 -4.84 3.12 -8.18
N CYS A 48 -5.38 3.17 -9.42
CA CYS A 48 -4.80 3.83 -10.58
C CYS A 48 -5.72 4.94 -11.11
N SER A 49 -5.94 5.99 -10.32
CA SER A 49 -6.73 7.16 -10.71
C SER A 49 -5.88 8.13 -11.52
N LEU A 50 -6.02 8.12 -12.86
CA LEU A 50 -5.29 9.04 -13.74
C LEU A 50 -5.48 10.50 -13.34
N ALA A 51 -6.70 10.89 -12.98
CA ALA A 51 -7.02 12.26 -12.57
C ALA A 51 -6.32 12.68 -11.27
N ASP A 52 -6.10 11.76 -10.33
CA ASP A 52 -5.38 12.04 -9.09
C ASP A 52 -3.86 11.99 -9.29
N ILE A 53 -3.38 11.07 -10.13
CA ILE A 53 -1.99 10.99 -10.53
C ILE A 53 -1.56 12.29 -11.22
N ASP A 54 -2.36 12.84 -12.15
CA ASP A 54 -2.07 14.09 -12.84
C ASP A 54 -2.00 15.31 -11.89
N LYS A 55 -2.79 15.32 -10.81
CA LYS A 55 -2.71 16.37 -9.78
C LYS A 55 -1.37 16.37 -9.03
N LEU A 56 -0.77 15.19 -8.87
CA LEU A 56 0.44 14.96 -8.09
C LEU A 56 1.69 14.96 -8.94
N ARG A 57 1.55 14.78 -10.26
CA ARG A 57 2.65 14.66 -11.18
C ARG A 57 3.34 16.00 -11.41
N GLY A 58 4.61 16.09 -11.06
CA GLY A 58 5.51 17.17 -11.41
C GLY A 58 6.55 16.73 -12.43
N PRO A 59 7.41 17.64 -12.90
CA PRO A 59 8.43 17.34 -13.94
C PRO A 59 9.44 16.26 -13.53
N GLN A 60 9.64 16.03 -12.24
CA GLN A 60 10.60 15.06 -11.69
C GLN A 60 9.92 13.87 -11.01
N THR A 61 8.58 13.81 -11.01
CA THR A 61 7.85 12.73 -10.38
C THR A 61 8.11 11.42 -11.10
N ARG A 62 8.53 10.41 -10.35
CA ARG A 62 8.62 9.03 -10.85
C ARG A 62 7.34 8.28 -10.52
N ILE A 63 6.76 7.64 -11.50
CA ILE A 63 5.57 6.77 -11.34
C ILE A 63 6.04 5.34 -11.51
N ILE A 64 5.73 4.49 -10.54
CA ILE A 64 6.19 3.11 -10.49
C ILE A 64 4.99 2.18 -10.34
N GLY A 65 4.89 1.18 -11.19
CA GLY A 65 3.80 0.21 -11.16
C GLY A 65 4.18 -1.10 -11.84
N ASN A 66 3.18 -1.94 -12.08
CA ASN A 66 3.33 -3.16 -12.87
C ASN A 66 3.14 -2.89 -14.38
N GLU A 67 3.19 -3.93 -15.20
CA GLU A 67 3.05 -3.83 -16.66
C GLU A 67 1.67 -3.32 -17.08
N LEU A 68 0.59 -3.67 -16.35
CA LEU A 68 -0.76 -3.19 -16.66
C LEU A 68 -0.91 -1.70 -16.37
N VAL A 69 -0.33 -1.22 -15.27
CA VAL A 69 -0.28 0.21 -14.94
C VAL A 69 0.52 0.99 -15.98
N ALA A 70 1.65 0.44 -16.42
CA ALA A 70 2.48 1.08 -17.44
C ALA A 70 1.80 1.14 -18.82
N ALA A 71 0.86 0.25 -19.10
CA ALA A 71 0.05 0.33 -20.31
C ALA A 71 -0.96 1.50 -20.30
N GLU A 72 -1.32 2.00 -19.11
CA GLU A 72 -2.28 3.11 -18.93
C GLU A 72 -1.59 4.46 -18.69
N ILE A 73 -0.35 4.46 -18.15
CA ILE A 73 0.36 5.67 -17.73
C ILE A 73 1.67 5.82 -18.48
N GLU A 74 1.74 6.81 -19.37
CA GLU A 74 2.96 7.12 -20.09
C GLU A 74 4.10 7.52 -19.12
N GLY A 75 5.27 6.92 -19.33
CA GLY A 75 6.45 7.15 -18.49
C GLY A 75 6.41 6.43 -17.14
N CYS A 76 5.47 5.51 -16.92
CA CYS A 76 5.50 4.63 -15.77
C CYS A 76 6.69 3.66 -15.84
N GLU A 77 7.45 3.61 -14.75
CA GLU A 77 8.55 2.67 -14.58
C GLU A 77 8.02 1.33 -14.07
N VAL A 78 8.28 0.27 -14.83
CA VAL A 78 7.81 -1.07 -14.48
C VAL A 78 8.73 -1.71 -13.45
N LEU A 79 8.16 -2.14 -12.31
CA LEU A 79 8.79 -3.09 -11.42
C LEU A 79 8.03 -4.43 -11.45
N ARG A 80 8.80 -5.50 -11.34
CA ARG A 80 8.29 -6.86 -11.11
C ARG A 80 8.54 -7.28 -9.67
N PRO A 81 7.82 -8.26 -9.15
CA PRO A 81 8.07 -8.80 -7.81
C PRO A 81 9.57 -9.08 -7.57
N TRP A 82 10.05 -8.63 -6.40
CA TRP A 82 11.45 -8.73 -5.93
C TRP A 82 12.46 -7.80 -6.64
N GLN A 83 12.01 -6.98 -7.57
CA GLN A 83 12.83 -5.88 -8.08
C GLN A 83 12.77 -4.68 -7.14
N SER A 84 13.81 -3.86 -7.16
CA SER A 84 13.89 -2.67 -6.33
C SER A 84 14.49 -1.48 -7.06
N VAL A 85 14.11 -0.30 -6.62
CA VAL A 85 14.68 0.97 -7.04
C VAL A 85 15.08 1.80 -5.83
N THR A 86 16.16 2.56 -5.96
CA THR A 86 16.60 3.50 -4.94
C THR A 86 16.36 4.92 -5.44
N LEU A 87 15.80 5.75 -4.57
CA LEU A 87 15.39 7.11 -4.83
C LEU A 87 15.83 7.98 -3.66
N ASP A 88 16.88 8.76 -3.84
CA ASP A 88 17.49 9.59 -2.80
C ASP A 88 17.66 8.79 -1.48
N ARG A 89 16.80 9.05 -0.50
CA ARG A 89 16.84 8.45 0.84
C ARG A 89 15.87 7.29 1.05
N ALA A 90 15.21 6.84 -0.01
CA ALA A 90 14.28 5.73 0.05
C ALA A 90 14.69 4.60 -0.89
N ARG A 91 14.48 3.37 -0.46
CA ARG A 91 14.52 2.18 -1.31
C ARG A 91 13.12 1.59 -1.37
N ILE A 92 12.65 1.28 -2.58
CA ILE A 92 11.36 0.68 -2.84
C ILE A 92 11.59 -0.71 -3.42
N ASN A 93 11.12 -1.73 -2.73
CA ASN A 93 11.11 -3.10 -3.21
C ASN A 93 9.68 -3.46 -3.57
N ALA A 94 9.46 -3.87 -4.81
CA ALA A 94 8.19 -4.46 -5.21
C ALA A 94 8.12 -5.91 -4.71
N VAL A 95 6.97 -6.30 -4.18
CA VAL A 95 6.67 -7.66 -3.75
C VAL A 95 5.36 -8.11 -4.40
N PRO A 96 5.09 -9.41 -4.56
CA PRO A 96 3.84 -9.84 -5.17
C PRO A 96 2.65 -9.50 -4.28
N ALA A 97 1.53 -9.13 -4.91
CA ALA A 97 0.22 -8.99 -4.29
C ALA A 97 -0.81 -9.65 -5.22
N TYR A 98 -1.51 -10.66 -4.72
CA TYR A 98 -2.53 -11.38 -5.50
C TYR A 98 -3.50 -12.15 -4.59
N SER A 99 -4.59 -12.61 -5.16
CA SER A 99 -5.67 -13.27 -4.44
C SER A 99 -5.91 -14.68 -4.99
N PRO A 100 -5.32 -15.73 -4.36
CA PRO A 100 -5.40 -17.10 -4.85
C PRO A 100 -6.83 -17.62 -5.00
N ASN A 101 -7.76 -17.10 -4.20
CA ASN A 101 -9.15 -17.57 -4.13
C ASN A 101 -10.16 -16.52 -4.67
N SER A 102 -9.69 -15.54 -5.44
CA SER A 102 -10.55 -14.51 -6.04
C SER A 102 -10.14 -14.24 -7.48
N TRP A 103 -11.12 -13.95 -8.33
CA TRP A 103 -10.90 -13.52 -9.70
C TRP A 103 -10.47 -12.05 -9.81
N GLN A 104 -10.61 -11.25 -8.73
CA GLN A 104 -10.39 -9.81 -8.74
C GLN A 104 -8.92 -9.41 -8.87
N HIS A 105 -8.01 -10.21 -8.30
CA HIS A 105 -6.57 -9.93 -8.28
C HIS A 105 -5.79 -11.21 -8.58
N PRO A 106 -5.93 -11.79 -9.80
CA PRO A 106 -5.23 -13.03 -10.13
C PRO A 106 -3.72 -12.81 -10.24
N LEU A 107 -2.93 -13.82 -9.91
CA LEU A 107 -1.47 -13.79 -10.01
C LEU A 107 -0.97 -13.33 -11.40
N ALA A 108 -1.70 -13.71 -12.46
CA ALA A 108 -1.34 -13.38 -13.83
C ALA A 108 -1.35 -11.87 -14.15
N GLU A 109 -2.07 -11.05 -13.39
CA GLU A 109 -2.10 -9.60 -13.56
C GLU A 109 -0.88 -8.89 -12.93
N GLY A 110 -0.07 -9.64 -12.18
CA GLY A 110 1.20 -9.12 -11.66
C GLY A 110 1.03 -7.97 -10.66
N GLY A 111 -0.04 -7.98 -9.86
CA GLY A 111 -0.27 -6.97 -8.82
C GLY A 111 0.91 -6.89 -7.85
N LEU A 112 1.15 -5.71 -7.32
CA LEU A 112 2.28 -5.39 -6.46
C LEU A 112 1.86 -4.92 -5.07
N GLY A 113 2.60 -5.35 -4.07
CA GLY A 113 2.80 -4.64 -2.83
C GLY A 113 4.16 -3.96 -2.86
N PHE A 114 4.45 -3.12 -1.87
CA PHE A 114 5.73 -2.43 -1.77
C PHE A 114 6.30 -2.51 -0.36
N VAL A 115 7.61 -2.72 -0.26
CA VAL A 115 8.36 -2.45 0.97
C VAL A 115 9.15 -1.18 0.72
N VAL A 116 8.76 -0.11 1.42
CA VAL A 116 9.40 1.21 1.35
C VAL A 116 10.33 1.35 2.55
N SER A 117 11.65 1.30 2.28
CA SER A 117 12.67 1.56 3.29
C SER A 117 13.00 3.04 3.29
N VAL A 118 12.63 3.76 4.35
CA VAL A 118 12.84 5.21 4.50
C VAL A 118 13.01 5.58 5.98
N ASN A 119 13.92 6.51 6.29
CA ASN A 119 14.17 6.96 7.66
C ASN A 119 14.43 5.83 8.67
N TYR A 120 15.15 4.79 8.25
CA TYR A 120 15.48 3.59 9.06
C TYR A 120 14.29 2.70 9.40
N TYR A 121 13.16 2.81 8.70
CA TYR A 121 11.99 1.95 8.84
C TYR A 121 11.68 1.26 7.53
N ASP A 122 11.26 0.00 7.62
CA ASP A 122 10.68 -0.75 6.53
C ASP A 122 9.14 -0.71 6.65
N ILE A 123 8.49 -0.08 5.69
CA ILE A 123 7.04 0.05 5.61
C ILE A 123 6.55 -0.91 4.53
N TYR A 124 5.82 -1.94 4.91
CA TYR A 124 5.16 -2.84 3.98
C TYR A 124 3.75 -2.35 3.69
N TYR A 125 3.48 -2.00 2.45
CA TYR A 125 2.14 -1.78 1.92
C TYR A 125 1.74 -3.02 1.12
N ALA A 126 0.71 -3.73 1.58
CA ALA A 126 0.38 -5.05 1.03
C ALA A 126 -0.21 -4.99 -0.38
N GLY A 127 -0.89 -3.88 -0.75
CA GLY A 127 -1.75 -3.83 -1.93
C GLY A 127 -2.99 -4.70 -1.73
N ASP A 128 -3.71 -4.94 -2.81
CA ASP A 128 -4.89 -5.80 -2.80
C ASP A 128 -4.46 -7.25 -2.98
N THR A 129 -4.51 -7.99 -1.86
CA THR A 129 -3.99 -9.35 -1.77
C THR A 129 -4.74 -10.16 -0.73
N GLN A 130 -4.82 -11.47 -0.91
CA GLN A 130 -5.09 -12.42 0.15
C GLN A 130 -3.80 -12.92 0.81
N ILE A 131 -3.86 -13.86 1.76
CA ILE A 131 -2.65 -14.49 2.30
C ILE A 131 -1.95 -15.26 1.18
N ILE A 132 -0.67 -14.94 0.98
CA ILE A 132 0.20 -15.58 0.00
C ILE A 132 1.49 -16.07 0.66
N PRO A 133 2.11 -17.16 0.16
CA PRO A 133 3.32 -17.73 0.77
C PRO A 133 4.49 -16.76 0.87
N GLU A 134 4.60 -15.84 -0.08
CA GLU A 134 5.66 -14.84 -0.18
C GLU A 134 5.70 -13.88 1.01
N MET A 135 4.58 -13.66 1.69
CA MET A 135 4.48 -12.83 2.89
C MET A 135 5.37 -13.35 4.01
N SER A 136 5.66 -14.66 4.04
CA SER A 136 6.59 -15.27 5.01
C SER A 136 8.03 -14.74 4.92
N ARG A 137 8.39 -14.08 3.82
CA ARG A 137 9.71 -13.50 3.56
C ARG A 137 9.82 -12.01 3.93
N ILE A 138 8.73 -11.38 4.32
CA ILE A 138 8.65 -9.93 4.60
C ILE A 138 8.68 -9.71 6.11
N ARG A 139 9.53 -8.81 6.58
CA ARG A 139 9.69 -8.47 8.01
C ARG A 139 9.73 -6.95 8.18
N PRO A 140 8.60 -6.26 8.12
CA PRO A 140 8.55 -4.81 8.19
C PRO A 140 8.48 -4.33 9.64
N ASP A 141 8.85 -3.05 9.86
CA ASP A 141 8.56 -2.34 11.10
C ASP A 141 7.09 -1.91 11.16
N ILE A 142 6.55 -1.49 10.04
CA ILE A 142 5.17 -1.02 9.86
C ILE A 142 4.53 -1.83 8.73
N ALA A 143 3.36 -2.42 8.98
CA ALA A 143 2.56 -3.09 7.95
C ALA A 143 1.26 -2.32 7.68
N ILE A 144 0.94 -2.05 6.42
CA ILE A 144 -0.33 -1.48 5.97
C ILE A 144 -1.07 -2.58 5.24
N LEU A 145 -2.19 -3.05 5.83
CA LEU A 145 -2.89 -4.26 5.39
C LEU A 145 -4.35 -3.97 5.07
N PRO A 146 -4.90 -4.47 3.95
CA PRO A 146 -6.33 -4.39 3.68
C PRO A 146 -7.11 -5.25 4.69
N ILE A 147 -8.34 -4.82 5.02
CA ILE A 147 -9.22 -5.51 5.99
C ILE A 147 -10.66 -5.65 5.50
N ASP A 148 -10.95 -5.35 4.25
CA ASP A 148 -12.32 -5.35 3.72
C ASP A 148 -12.81 -6.74 3.27
N GLY A 149 -11.90 -7.67 2.97
CA GLY A 149 -12.23 -9.02 2.52
C GLY A 149 -12.85 -9.08 1.12
N ASN A 150 -12.83 -7.98 0.38
CA ASN A 150 -13.40 -7.92 -0.97
C ASN A 150 -12.36 -8.34 -2.02
N GLY A 151 -12.08 -9.64 -2.10
CA GLY A 151 -10.95 -10.16 -2.88
C GLY A 151 -9.59 -9.87 -2.24
N THR A 152 -9.55 -9.39 -1.02
CA THR A 152 -8.37 -9.05 -0.25
C THR A 152 -8.34 -9.82 1.08
N LEU A 153 -7.42 -9.48 1.99
CA LEU A 153 -7.41 -10.02 3.35
C LEU A 153 -8.71 -9.67 4.08
N THR A 154 -9.31 -10.66 4.71
CA THR A 154 -10.32 -10.43 5.74
C THR A 154 -9.66 -9.89 7.01
N VAL A 155 -10.45 -9.43 7.97
CA VAL A 155 -9.96 -9.02 9.31
C VAL A 155 -9.12 -10.12 9.95
N GLN A 156 -9.58 -11.36 9.89
CA GLN A 156 -8.91 -12.53 10.45
C GLN A 156 -7.60 -12.84 9.70
N ASP A 157 -7.63 -12.78 8.37
CA ASP A 157 -6.44 -12.99 7.54
C ASP A 157 -5.36 -11.94 7.83
N ALA A 158 -5.75 -10.68 7.93
CA ALA A 158 -4.84 -9.59 8.25
C ALA A 158 -4.20 -9.77 9.64
N ALA A 159 -4.97 -10.23 10.64
CA ALA A 159 -4.44 -10.53 11.96
C ALA A 159 -3.46 -11.72 11.95
N GLU A 160 -3.72 -12.75 11.12
CA GLU A 160 -2.78 -13.86 10.93
C GLU A 160 -1.49 -13.40 10.23
N VAL A 161 -1.59 -12.50 9.24
CA VAL A 161 -0.41 -11.88 8.61
C VAL A 161 0.42 -11.11 9.65
N VAL A 162 -0.21 -10.35 10.55
CA VAL A 162 0.48 -9.66 11.65
C VAL A 162 1.23 -10.64 12.54
N LYS A 163 0.63 -11.77 12.86
CA LYS A 163 1.26 -12.83 13.68
C LYS A 163 2.48 -13.44 12.97
N GLN A 164 2.44 -13.60 11.66
CA GLN A 164 3.54 -14.14 10.87
C GLN A 164 4.68 -13.14 10.69
N MET A 165 4.36 -11.89 10.32
CA MET A 165 5.33 -10.84 10.01
C MET A 165 5.95 -10.20 11.26
N ARG A 166 5.15 -10.10 12.35
CA ARG A 166 5.51 -9.47 13.62
C ARG A 166 5.98 -8.02 13.46
N PRO A 167 5.24 -7.17 12.76
CA PRO A 167 5.57 -5.76 12.68
C PRO A 167 5.42 -5.12 14.08
N ARG A 168 6.11 -4.01 14.30
CA ARG A 168 5.88 -3.21 15.51
C ARG A 168 4.55 -2.49 15.48
N TRP A 169 4.20 -1.97 14.30
CA TRP A 169 2.95 -1.24 14.06
C TRP A 169 2.20 -1.80 12.86
N VAL A 170 0.87 -1.76 12.93
CA VAL A 170 0.02 -2.14 11.82
C VAL A 170 -1.07 -1.09 11.60
N ILE A 171 -1.31 -0.76 10.35
CA ILE A 171 -2.29 0.21 9.89
C ILE A 171 -3.30 -0.51 8.99
N PRO A 172 -4.61 -0.50 9.31
CA PRO A 172 -5.62 -1.05 8.41
C PRO A 172 -5.81 -0.16 7.18
N SER A 173 -5.95 -0.76 6.01
CA SER A 173 -6.32 -0.11 4.74
C SER A 173 -7.60 -0.71 4.16
N ASN A 174 -8.08 -0.17 3.05
CA ASN A 174 -9.28 -0.61 2.33
C ASN A 174 -10.54 -0.58 3.21
N TRP A 175 -10.69 0.45 4.03
CA TRP A 175 -11.88 0.67 4.84
C TRP A 175 -12.36 2.13 4.70
N GLY A 176 -13.55 2.41 5.22
CA GLY A 176 -14.15 3.73 5.17
C GLY A 176 -15.43 3.80 6.01
N PRO A 177 -16.24 4.85 5.88
CA PRO A 177 -17.50 4.99 6.61
C PRO A 177 -18.37 3.74 6.49
N GLY A 178 -18.85 3.24 7.64
CA GLY A 178 -19.65 2.00 7.75
C GLY A 178 -18.83 0.74 8.02
N MET A 179 -17.50 0.81 7.99
CA MET A 179 -16.60 -0.33 8.28
C MET A 179 -15.88 -0.23 9.63
N GLU A 180 -16.32 0.65 10.51
CA GLU A 180 -15.71 0.85 11.84
C GLU A 180 -15.76 -0.43 12.70
N VAL A 181 -16.72 -1.33 12.41
CA VAL A 181 -16.79 -2.65 13.04
C VAL A 181 -15.56 -3.49 12.66
N ASN A 182 -15.19 -3.50 11.38
CA ASN A 182 -14.01 -4.25 10.89
C ASN A 182 -12.74 -3.74 11.57
N VAL A 183 -12.58 -2.43 11.69
CA VAL A 183 -11.42 -1.81 12.35
C VAL A 183 -11.34 -2.21 13.83
N ARG A 184 -12.48 -2.22 14.55
CA ARG A 184 -12.52 -2.66 15.96
C ARG A 184 -12.20 -4.16 16.08
N MET A 185 -12.78 -4.99 15.21
CA MET A 185 -12.48 -6.42 15.17
C MET A 185 -11.00 -6.67 14.87
N PHE A 186 -10.44 -5.96 13.90
CA PHE A 186 -9.01 -6.07 13.57
C PHE A 186 -8.12 -5.75 14.78
N LYS A 187 -8.43 -4.67 15.51
CA LYS A 187 -7.70 -4.33 16.74
C LYS A 187 -7.80 -5.43 17.81
N GLN A 188 -8.95 -6.07 17.95
CA GLN A 188 -9.15 -7.18 18.89
C GLN A 188 -8.37 -8.43 18.46
N GLU A 189 -8.45 -8.80 17.18
CA GLU A 189 -7.75 -9.98 16.62
C GLU A 189 -6.23 -9.82 16.65
N VAL A 190 -5.70 -8.63 16.38
CA VAL A 190 -4.25 -8.34 16.52
C VAL A 190 -3.83 -8.47 18.00
N GLY A 191 -4.64 -7.97 18.93
CA GLY A 191 -4.34 -8.01 20.36
C GLY A 191 -3.02 -7.29 20.69
N GLY A 192 -2.17 -7.94 21.50
CA GLY A 192 -0.85 -7.40 21.90
C GLY A 192 0.30 -7.74 20.96
N ARG A 193 0.05 -8.29 19.74
CA ARG A 193 1.11 -8.73 18.81
C ARG A 193 1.75 -7.58 18.06
N ALA A 194 1.01 -6.50 17.85
CA ALA A 194 1.46 -5.25 17.25
C ALA A 194 0.60 -4.10 17.80
N GLU A 195 1.11 -2.88 17.73
CA GLU A 195 0.30 -1.69 18.00
C GLU A 195 -0.52 -1.34 16.74
N VAL A 196 -1.85 -1.35 16.87
CA VAL A 196 -2.76 -0.99 15.78
C VAL A 196 -2.95 0.51 15.76
N ILE A 197 -2.47 1.14 14.70
CA ILE A 197 -2.62 2.58 14.45
C ILE A 197 -3.83 2.78 13.52
N ILE A 198 -4.81 3.52 13.99
CA ILE A 198 -5.98 3.89 13.19
C ILE A 198 -5.77 5.33 12.73
N PRO A 199 -5.42 5.56 11.47
CA PRO A 199 -5.17 6.91 10.98
C PRO A 199 -6.49 7.68 10.85
N ASN A 200 -6.44 8.97 11.13
CA ASN A 200 -7.51 9.88 10.72
C ASN A 200 -7.41 10.13 9.22
N LEU A 201 -8.55 10.38 8.58
CA LEU A 201 -8.58 10.83 7.19
C LEU A 201 -7.89 12.21 7.10
N ALA A 202 -6.91 12.33 6.22
CA ALA A 202 -6.14 13.56 6.02
C ALA A 202 -6.89 14.58 5.15
#